data_d2fbbb3d313edc67d278edeed5b9b98b
#
_entry.id   d2fbbb3d313edc67d278edeed5b9b98b
#
_cell.length_a   1.000
_cell.length_b   1.000
_cell.length_c   1.000
_cell.angle_alpha   90.00
_cell.angle_beta   90.00
_cell.angle_gamma   90.00
#
_symmetry.space_group_name_H-M   'P 1'
#
loop_
_entity.id
_entity.type
_entity.pdbx_description
1 polymer ?
#
loop_
_entity_poly.entity_id
_entity_poly.type
_entity_poly.pdbx_seq_one_letter_code
_entity_poly.pdbx_strand_id
1 'polypeptide(L)'
;TSDLNDLYRRVINRDNRLKRLLELGAPEIIVRNEKRMLQESVDALLDNGRRGRAILGTNKRPLKSLADMIKGKQGRFRQNLLGKRVDYSGRSVIVSGPTLKLHQCGLPKKMALELFKPFILNRLEQKGITVTIKASKQLVEEEAPEVWDCLDEVIREHPVLLNRAPTLHRLGIQAFEPILIEGKAIQLHP
;
A
#
# COMPACT_ATOMS: atom_id res chain seq x y z
N THR A 1 -3.73 20.23 0.90
CA THR A 1 -3.32 20.48 -0.49
C THR A 1 -2.09 19.66 -0.82
N SER A 2 -2.04 19.09 -2.01
CA SER A 2 -0.87 18.34 -2.49
C SER A 2 0.32 19.30 -2.68
N ASP A 3 1.53 18.85 -2.34
CA ASP A 3 2.76 19.63 -2.53
C ASP A 3 2.93 20.08 -4.00
N LEU A 4 2.49 19.24 -4.96
CA LEU A 4 2.49 19.58 -6.38
C LEU A 4 1.61 20.78 -6.72
N ASN A 5 0.47 20.96 -6.08
CA ASN A 5 -0.41 22.10 -6.31
C ASN A 5 0.29 23.42 -5.97
N ASP A 6 1.07 23.44 -4.89
CA ASP A 6 1.87 24.62 -4.53
C ASP A 6 2.97 24.90 -5.53
N LEU A 7 3.64 23.87 -6.05
CA LEU A 7 4.67 24.01 -7.07
C LEU A 7 4.08 24.49 -8.41
N TYR A 8 2.97 23.92 -8.87
CA TYR A 8 2.25 24.38 -10.06
C TYR A 8 1.77 25.82 -9.93
N ARG A 9 1.16 26.15 -8.78
CA ARG A 9 0.70 27.52 -8.52
C ARG A 9 1.84 28.54 -8.60
N ARG A 10 3.03 28.20 -8.12
CA ARG A 10 4.22 29.07 -8.23
C ARG A 10 4.63 29.29 -9.67
N VAL A 11 4.64 28.25 -10.50
CA VAL A 11 4.96 28.35 -11.94
C VAL A 11 3.93 29.27 -12.63
N ILE A 12 2.63 29.02 -12.44
CA ILE A 12 1.56 29.80 -13.08
C ILE A 12 1.63 31.27 -12.64
N ASN A 13 1.83 31.55 -11.36
CA ASN A 13 1.93 32.91 -10.86
C ASN A 13 3.14 33.67 -11.45
N ARG A 14 4.28 32.99 -11.62
CA ARG A 14 5.48 33.56 -12.25
C ARG A 14 5.28 33.81 -13.76
N ASP A 15 4.63 32.88 -14.46
CA ASP A 15 4.29 33.02 -15.86
C ASP A 15 3.34 34.21 -16.10
N ASN A 16 2.27 34.31 -15.32
CA ASN A 16 1.32 35.40 -15.40
C ASN A 16 1.99 36.77 -15.11
N ARG A 17 2.88 36.80 -14.12
CA ARG A 17 3.65 38.01 -13.81
C ARG A 17 4.59 38.39 -14.94
N LEU A 18 5.28 37.43 -15.54
CA LEU A 18 6.15 37.67 -16.69
C LEU A 18 5.36 38.23 -17.88
N LYS A 19 4.21 37.64 -18.22
CA LYS A 19 3.33 38.13 -19.28
C LYS A 19 2.92 39.58 -19.05
N ARG A 20 2.49 39.91 -17.84
CA ARG A 20 2.11 41.29 -17.49
C ARG A 20 3.26 42.29 -17.59
N LEU A 21 4.48 41.87 -17.20
CA LEU A 21 5.67 42.75 -17.35
C LEU A 21 6.03 43.00 -18.82
N LEU A 22 5.87 41.99 -19.69
CA LEU A 22 6.08 42.13 -21.13
C LEU A 22 5.04 43.06 -21.77
N GLU A 23 3.77 42.94 -21.41
CA GLU A 23 2.66 43.78 -21.87
C GLU A 23 2.88 45.27 -21.48
N LEU A 24 3.41 45.49 -20.27
CA LEU A 24 3.68 46.84 -19.76
C LEU A 24 4.99 47.47 -20.29
N GLY A 25 5.75 46.77 -21.12
CA GLY A 25 7.03 47.26 -21.63
C GLY A 25 8.08 47.49 -20.53
N ALA A 26 8.10 46.63 -19.48
CA ALA A 26 9.01 46.79 -18.36
C ALA A 26 10.50 46.76 -18.79
N PRO A 27 11.41 47.39 -18.03
CA PRO A 27 12.85 47.38 -18.31
C PRO A 27 13.38 45.94 -18.43
N GLU A 28 14.33 45.75 -19.39
CA GLU A 28 14.87 44.41 -19.71
C GLU A 28 15.46 43.66 -18.50
N ILE A 29 16.09 44.39 -17.58
CA ILE A 29 16.67 43.84 -16.36
C ILE A 29 15.60 43.13 -15.51
N ILE A 30 14.40 43.74 -15.38
CA ILE A 30 13.28 43.21 -14.62
C ILE A 30 12.72 41.96 -15.33
N VAL A 31 12.53 42.06 -16.65
CA VAL A 31 12.04 40.90 -17.45
C VAL A 31 13.02 39.74 -17.39
N ARG A 32 14.33 39.99 -17.48
CA ARG A 32 15.36 38.96 -17.38
C ARG A 32 15.37 38.29 -16.00
N ASN A 33 15.20 39.05 -14.93
CA ASN A 33 15.11 38.51 -13.58
C ASN A 33 13.86 37.66 -13.39
N GLU A 34 12.69 38.08 -13.90
CA GLU A 34 11.45 37.28 -13.80
C GLU A 34 11.53 36.00 -14.63
N LYS A 35 12.16 36.03 -15.81
CA LYS A 35 12.46 34.81 -16.60
C LYS A 35 13.30 33.80 -15.78
N ARG A 36 14.34 34.29 -15.10
CA ARG A 36 15.19 33.48 -14.22
C ARG A 36 14.35 32.86 -13.08
N MET A 37 13.49 33.66 -12.45
CA MET A 37 12.63 33.18 -11.35
C MET A 37 11.56 32.17 -11.83
N LEU A 38 11.06 32.34 -13.06
CA LEU A 38 10.18 31.35 -13.68
C LEU A 38 10.93 30.06 -13.94
N GLN A 39 12.15 30.10 -14.47
CA GLN A 39 12.99 28.93 -14.67
C GLN A 39 13.27 28.19 -13.36
N GLU A 40 13.59 28.91 -12.28
CA GLU A 40 13.78 28.33 -10.96
C GLU A 40 12.51 27.62 -10.44
N SER A 41 11.34 28.19 -10.73
CA SER A 41 10.06 27.57 -10.34
C SER A 41 9.76 26.29 -11.12
N VAL A 42 10.11 26.26 -12.42
CA VAL A 42 9.99 25.06 -13.26
C VAL A 42 10.99 23.98 -12.82
N ASP A 43 12.23 24.37 -12.57
CA ASP A 43 13.25 23.43 -12.05
C ASP A 43 12.81 22.81 -10.72
N ALA A 44 12.23 23.59 -9.83
CA ALA A 44 11.69 23.10 -8.57
C ALA A 44 10.47 22.18 -8.75
N LEU A 45 9.62 22.42 -9.72
CA LEU A 45 8.49 21.54 -10.05
C LEU A 45 8.99 20.18 -10.53
N LEU A 46 10.03 20.16 -11.34
CA LEU A 46 10.60 18.94 -11.91
C LEU A 46 11.42 18.15 -10.85
N ASP A 47 12.36 18.82 -10.18
CA ASP A 47 13.25 18.18 -9.19
C ASP A 47 13.67 19.21 -8.11
N ASN A 48 12.86 19.35 -7.07
CA ASN A 48 13.05 20.33 -6.02
C ASN A 48 14.33 20.06 -5.22
N GLY A 49 15.21 21.06 -5.12
CA GLY A 49 16.48 20.96 -4.39
C GLY A 49 17.65 20.47 -5.22
N ARG A 50 17.48 20.16 -6.50
CA ARG A 50 18.60 19.80 -7.40
C ARG A 50 19.50 20.99 -7.72
N ARG A 51 18.92 22.17 -7.90
CA ARG A 51 19.64 23.42 -8.12
C ARG A 51 19.35 24.42 -6.99
N GLY A 52 20.28 24.56 -6.04
CA GLY A 52 20.16 25.51 -4.97
C GLY A 52 19.28 25.02 -3.80
N ARG A 53 18.71 25.97 -3.06
CA ARG A 53 17.86 25.65 -1.89
C ARG A 53 16.51 25.11 -2.32
N ALA A 54 16.11 24.00 -1.71
CA ALA A 54 14.80 23.44 -1.91
C ALA A 54 13.70 24.40 -1.44
N ILE A 55 12.60 24.46 -2.18
CA ILE A 55 11.40 25.18 -1.76
C ILE A 55 10.75 24.42 -0.62
N LEU A 56 10.51 25.13 0.47
CA LEU A 56 9.92 24.56 1.70
C LEU A 56 8.42 24.84 1.75
N GLY A 57 7.68 23.88 2.31
CA GLY A 57 6.28 24.05 2.68
C GLY A 57 6.10 24.73 4.03
N THR A 58 4.86 24.86 4.48
CA THR A 58 4.47 25.47 5.76
C THR A 58 5.18 24.84 6.98
N ASN A 59 5.47 23.55 6.93
CA ASN A 59 6.14 22.81 8.01
C ASN A 59 7.68 22.79 7.88
N LYS A 60 8.27 23.73 7.15
CA LYS A 60 9.73 23.82 6.88
C LYS A 60 10.33 22.55 6.25
N ARG A 61 9.51 21.65 5.72
CA ARG A 61 9.97 20.48 4.95
C ARG A 61 10.04 20.81 3.45
N PRO A 62 10.96 20.20 2.70
CA PRO A 62 10.99 20.34 1.25
C PRO A 62 9.69 19.84 0.63
N LEU A 63 9.14 20.56 -0.35
CA LEU A 63 7.99 20.13 -1.12
C LEU A 63 8.40 18.97 -2.05
N LYS A 64 7.55 17.95 -2.16
CA LYS A 64 7.76 16.83 -3.07
C LYS A 64 7.52 17.25 -4.50
N SER A 65 8.56 17.16 -5.33
CA SER A 65 8.53 17.44 -6.77
C SER A 65 8.07 16.23 -7.60
N LEU A 66 7.93 16.41 -8.91
CA LEU A 66 7.60 15.31 -9.83
C LEU A 66 8.64 14.17 -9.78
N ALA A 67 9.94 14.51 -9.71
CA ALA A 67 11.00 13.52 -9.56
C ALA A 67 10.85 12.70 -8.27
N ASP A 68 10.47 13.31 -7.15
CA ASP A 68 10.29 12.65 -5.87
C ASP A 68 9.09 11.69 -5.87
N MET A 69 8.12 11.89 -6.74
CA MET A 69 7.00 10.97 -6.93
C MET A 69 7.41 9.68 -7.64
N ILE A 70 8.51 9.70 -8.38
CA ILE A 70 9.00 8.56 -9.15
C ILE A 70 10.14 7.87 -8.41
N LYS A 71 11.07 8.66 -7.85
CA LYS A 71 12.30 8.22 -7.18
C LYS A 71 12.05 7.75 -5.73
N GLY A 72 13.00 6.97 -5.22
CA GLY A 72 13.10 6.61 -3.82
C GLY A 72 12.12 5.55 -3.35
N LYS A 73 12.13 5.29 -2.03
CA LYS A 73 11.35 4.22 -1.38
C LYS A 73 9.83 4.42 -1.49
N GLN A 74 9.41 5.68 -1.47
CA GLN A 74 7.99 6.07 -1.57
C GLN A 74 7.59 6.50 -2.99
N GLY A 75 8.51 6.38 -3.95
CA GLY A 75 8.25 6.68 -5.35
C GLY A 75 7.45 5.58 -6.05
N ARG A 76 6.91 5.92 -7.21
CA ARG A 76 6.02 5.05 -7.99
C ARG A 76 6.65 3.70 -8.32
N PHE A 77 7.94 3.68 -8.67
CA PHE A 77 8.61 2.43 -9.01
C PHE A 77 8.66 1.46 -7.83
N ARG A 78 9.16 1.87 -6.69
CA ARG A 78 9.35 0.98 -5.53
C ARG A 78 8.07 0.69 -4.76
N GLN A 79 7.12 1.60 -4.75
CA GLN A 79 5.90 1.47 -3.96
C GLN A 79 4.75 0.82 -4.71
N ASN A 80 4.64 1.01 -6.03
CA ASN A 80 3.47 0.60 -6.79
C ASN A 80 3.75 -0.32 -7.98
N LEU A 81 4.99 -0.35 -8.52
CA LEU A 81 5.34 -1.14 -9.69
C LEU A 81 6.12 -2.41 -9.33
N LEU A 82 7.19 -2.31 -8.54
CA LEU A 82 7.99 -3.46 -8.12
C LEU A 82 7.31 -4.30 -7.04
N GLY A 83 6.34 -3.73 -6.34
CA GLY A 83 5.53 -4.41 -5.35
C GLY A 83 4.23 -3.65 -5.11
N LYS A 84 3.15 -4.36 -4.87
CA LYS A 84 1.82 -3.81 -4.62
C LYS A 84 1.27 -4.37 -3.31
N ARG A 85 0.36 -3.63 -2.69
CA ARG A 85 -0.48 -4.19 -1.64
C ARG A 85 -1.49 -5.13 -2.27
N VAL A 86 -1.68 -6.29 -1.67
CA VAL A 86 -2.60 -7.32 -2.15
C VAL A 86 -3.64 -7.61 -1.10
N ASP A 87 -4.85 -7.95 -1.54
CA ASP A 87 -5.93 -8.39 -0.68
C ASP A 87 -5.67 -9.82 -0.17
N TYR A 88 -6.47 -10.26 0.79
CA TYR A 88 -6.37 -11.59 1.41
C TYR A 88 -4.97 -11.88 1.95
N SER A 89 -4.38 -10.88 2.58
CA SER A 89 -3.09 -10.98 3.27
C SER A 89 -3.18 -10.34 4.63
N GLY A 90 -2.44 -10.86 5.60
CA GLY A 90 -2.46 -10.38 6.97
C GLY A 90 -1.07 -10.39 7.60
N ARG A 91 -0.97 -9.82 8.77
CA ARG A 91 0.26 -9.78 9.57
C ARG A 91 -0.07 -10.04 11.04
N SER A 92 0.71 -10.88 11.68
CA SER A 92 0.61 -11.11 13.12
C SER A 92 1.97 -11.44 13.73
N VAL A 93 2.01 -11.58 15.04
CA VAL A 93 3.18 -12.05 15.77
C VAL A 93 3.35 -13.56 15.55
N ILE A 94 4.58 -14.03 15.51
CA ILE A 94 4.95 -15.45 15.41
C ILE A 94 5.31 -15.96 16.79
N VAL A 95 4.75 -17.09 17.17
CA VAL A 95 5.05 -17.81 18.43
C VAL A 95 5.35 -19.29 18.15
N SER A 96 6.05 -19.95 19.05
CA SER A 96 6.31 -21.39 18.95
C SER A 96 5.06 -22.21 19.24
N GLY A 97 4.79 -23.23 18.42
CA GLY A 97 3.72 -24.20 18.58
C GLY A 97 4.29 -25.62 18.63
N PRO A 98 4.61 -26.15 19.82
CA PRO A 98 5.34 -27.43 19.96
C PRO A 98 4.53 -28.64 19.48
N THR A 99 3.23 -28.52 19.33
CA THR A 99 2.34 -29.58 18.85
C THR A 99 2.22 -29.66 17.33
N LEU A 100 2.77 -28.66 16.61
CA LEU A 100 2.69 -28.60 15.16
C LEU A 100 3.81 -29.42 14.50
N LYS A 101 3.51 -29.97 13.32
CA LYS A 101 4.52 -30.59 12.47
C LYS A 101 5.28 -29.55 11.68
N LEU A 102 6.45 -29.91 11.11
CA LEU A 102 7.31 -29.00 10.34
C LEU A 102 6.61 -28.32 9.15
N HIS A 103 5.66 -29.00 8.52
CA HIS A 103 4.92 -28.49 7.37
C HIS A 103 3.64 -27.75 7.76
N GLN A 104 3.32 -27.69 9.04
CA GLN A 104 2.08 -27.09 9.56
C GLN A 104 2.34 -25.73 10.18
N CYS A 105 1.34 -24.86 10.08
CA CYS A 105 1.30 -23.61 10.84
C CYS A 105 -0.05 -23.45 11.55
N GLY A 106 -0.01 -22.90 12.74
CA GLY A 106 -1.21 -22.52 13.46
C GLY A 106 -1.68 -21.14 13.01
N LEU A 107 -2.86 -21.06 12.40
CA LEU A 107 -3.45 -19.82 11.93
C LEU A 107 -4.63 -19.42 12.82
N PRO A 108 -4.66 -18.18 13.37
CA PRO A 108 -5.79 -17.69 14.13
C PRO A 108 -7.10 -17.78 13.36
N LYS A 109 -8.16 -18.33 13.97
CA LYS A 109 -9.47 -18.53 13.32
C LYS A 109 -10.01 -17.26 12.64
N LYS A 110 -9.98 -16.12 13.34
CA LYS A 110 -10.47 -14.85 12.78
C LYS A 110 -9.64 -14.34 11.60
N MET A 111 -8.33 -14.58 11.62
CA MET A 111 -7.45 -14.27 10.49
C MET A 111 -7.74 -15.18 9.31
N ALA A 112 -7.89 -16.48 9.55
CA ALA A 112 -8.24 -17.45 8.52
C ALA A 112 -9.57 -17.11 7.84
N LEU A 113 -10.58 -16.69 8.61
CA LEU A 113 -11.89 -16.29 8.09
C LEU A 113 -11.77 -15.18 7.04
N GLU A 114 -10.98 -14.15 7.31
CA GLU A 114 -10.78 -13.05 6.35
C GLU A 114 -9.90 -13.44 5.15
N LEU A 115 -8.87 -14.27 5.38
CA LEU A 115 -7.98 -14.72 4.28
C LEU A 115 -8.71 -15.61 3.27
N PHE A 116 -9.56 -16.51 3.76
CA PHE A 116 -10.28 -17.49 2.95
C PHE A 116 -11.72 -17.07 2.61
N LYS A 117 -12.11 -15.84 2.90
CA LYS A 117 -13.46 -15.32 2.68
C LYS A 117 -14.06 -15.65 1.31
N PRO A 118 -13.37 -15.47 0.15
CA PRO A 118 -13.93 -15.82 -1.15
C PRO A 118 -14.24 -17.31 -1.30
N PHE A 119 -13.37 -18.16 -0.78
CA PHE A 119 -13.53 -19.62 -0.86
C PHE A 119 -14.69 -20.09 0.01
N ILE A 120 -14.85 -19.49 1.20
CA ILE A 120 -15.96 -19.78 2.10
C ILE A 120 -17.29 -19.39 1.45
N LEU A 121 -17.38 -18.19 0.86
CA LEU A 121 -18.58 -17.74 0.16
C LEU A 121 -18.99 -18.71 -0.96
N ASN A 122 -18.02 -19.12 -1.78
CA ASN A 122 -18.27 -20.10 -2.84
C ASN A 122 -18.71 -21.46 -2.28
N ARG A 123 -18.11 -21.93 -1.19
CA ARG A 123 -18.46 -23.22 -0.56
C ARG A 123 -19.87 -23.20 0.06
N LEU A 124 -20.27 -22.07 0.66
CA LEU A 124 -21.62 -21.88 1.21
C LEU A 124 -22.69 -21.93 0.11
N GLU A 125 -22.41 -21.34 -1.04
CA GLU A 125 -23.30 -21.40 -2.22
C GLU A 125 -23.37 -22.82 -2.80
N GLN A 126 -22.24 -23.51 -2.95
CA GLN A 126 -22.18 -24.88 -3.45
C GLN A 126 -22.96 -25.88 -2.57
N LYS A 127 -22.91 -25.69 -1.24
CA LYS A 127 -23.68 -26.50 -0.29
C LYS A 127 -25.17 -26.13 -0.22
N GLY A 128 -25.60 -25.07 -0.93
CA GLY A 128 -26.99 -24.61 -0.93
C GLY A 128 -27.46 -24.00 0.40
N ILE A 129 -26.52 -23.66 1.29
CA ILE A 129 -26.82 -23.01 2.58
C ILE A 129 -27.32 -21.60 2.34
N THR A 130 -26.82 -20.95 1.29
CA THR A 130 -27.22 -19.61 0.88
C THR A 130 -27.48 -19.55 -0.63
N VAL A 131 -28.47 -18.73 -1.01
CA VAL A 131 -28.86 -18.55 -2.43
C VAL A 131 -28.23 -17.26 -2.99
N THR A 132 -27.85 -16.32 -2.12
CA THR A 132 -27.33 -15.00 -2.54
C THR A 132 -26.02 -14.67 -1.85
N ILE A 133 -25.10 -14.04 -2.59
CA ILE A 133 -23.81 -13.55 -2.06
C ILE A 133 -24.00 -12.63 -0.85
N LYS A 134 -25.10 -11.87 -0.81
CA LYS A 134 -25.41 -10.97 0.32
C LYS A 134 -25.70 -11.77 1.59
N ALA A 135 -26.50 -12.83 1.48
CA ALA A 135 -26.77 -13.71 2.61
C ALA A 135 -25.53 -14.45 3.09
N SER A 136 -24.68 -14.93 2.15
CA SER A 136 -23.38 -15.54 2.51
C SER A 136 -22.47 -14.59 3.26
N LYS A 137 -22.37 -13.33 2.85
CA LYS A 137 -21.57 -12.33 3.55
C LYS A 137 -22.09 -12.05 4.95
N GLN A 138 -23.40 -11.97 5.11
CA GLN A 138 -24.02 -11.77 6.43
C GLN A 138 -23.72 -12.93 7.38
N LEU A 139 -23.85 -14.19 6.94
CA LEU A 139 -23.49 -15.37 7.73
C LEU A 139 -22.01 -15.36 8.14
N VAL A 140 -21.12 -14.94 7.26
CA VAL A 140 -19.68 -14.82 7.59
C VAL A 140 -19.43 -13.72 8.61
N GLU A 141 -20.15 -12.60 8.56
CA GLU A 141 -20.05 -11.51 9.54
C GLU A 141 -20.63 -11.91 10.90
N GLU A 142 -21.67 -12.76 10.93
CA GLU A 142 -22.29 -13.32 12.14
C GLU A 142 -21.47 -14.46 12.75
N GLU A 143 -20.38 -14.90 12.09
CA GLU A 143 -19.53 -16.02 12.53
C GLU A 143 -20.34 -17.31 12.78
N ALA A 144 -21.33 -17.63 11.93
CA ALA A 144 -22.20 -18.77 12.09
C ALA A 144 -21.43 -20.11 12.12
N PRO A 145 -21.92 -21.16 12.84
CA PRO A 145 -21.22 -22.46 12.94
C PRO A 145 -20.95 -23.12 11.59
N GLU A 146 -21.86 -23.00 10.63
CA GLU A 146 -21.70 -23.54 9.27
C GLU A 146 -20.51 -22.90 8.51
N VAL A 147 -20.16 -21.66 8.85
CA VAL A 147 -19.01 -20.96 8.28
C VAL A 147 -17.71 -21.60 8.75
N TRP A 148 -17.63 -21.99 10.01
CA TRP A 148 -16.45 -22.65 10.58
C TRP A 148 -16.22 -24.03 9.97
N ASP A 149 -17.28 -24.81 9.73
CA ASP A 149 -17.20 -26.10 9.06
C ASP A 149 -16.71 -25.94 7.61
N CYS A 150 -17.23 -24.95 6.89
CA CYS A 150 -16.76 -24.63 5.54
C CYS A 150 -15.30 -24.15 5.55
N LEU A 151 -14.89 -23.37 6.53
CA LEU A 151 -13.51 -22.89 6.67
C LEU A 151 -12.55 -24.06 6.90
N ASP A 152 -12.90 -25.02 7.76
CA ASP A 152 -12.06 -26.21 8.05
C ASP A 152 -11.84 -27.06 6.78
N GLU A 153 -12.88 -27.22 5.96
CA GLU A 153 -12.76 -27.92 4.67
C GLU A 153 -11.83 -27.16 3.70
N VAL A 154 -12.05 -25.85 3.56
CA VAL A 154 -11.28 -24.99 2.61
C VAL A 154 -9.79 -24.96 2.98
N ILE A 155 -9.48 -24.88 4.27
CA ILE A 155 -8.09 -24.81 4.75
C ILE A 155 -7.30 -26.07 4.40
N ARG A 156 -7.92 -27.24 4.42
CA ARG A 156 -7.24 -28.50 4.06
C ARG A 156 -6.81 -28.56 2.59
N GLU A 157 -7.51 -27.85 1.73
CA GLU A 157 -7.23 -27.83 0.29
C GLU A 157 -6.26 -26.70 -0.11
N HIS A 158 -6.05 -25.70 0.76
CA HIS A 158 -5.34 -24.47 0.41
C HIS A 158 -4.21 -24.14 1.39
N PRO A 159 -2.95 -24.40 1.02
CA PRO A 159 -1.81 -23.98 1.83
C PRO A 159 -1.66 -22.46 1.83
N VAL A 160 -1.05 -21.93 2.88
CA VAL A 160 -0.73 -20.50 3.02
C VAL A 160 0.75 -20.23 2.83
N LEU A 161 1.08 -19.08 2.26
CA LEU A 161 2.45 -18.60 2.18
C LEU A 161 2.74 -17.72 3.39
N LEU A 162 3.74 -18.07 4.18
CA LEU A 162 4.23 -17.26 5.29
C LEU A 162 5.57 -16.63 4.91
N ASN A 163 5.69 -15.34 5.21
CA ASN A 163 6.90 -14.56 5.01
C ASN A 163 7.35 -13.95 6.34
N ARG A 164 8.61 -14.14 6.71
CA ARG A 164 9.26 -13.45 7.83
C ARG A 164 10.12 -12.31 7.31
N ALA A 165 9.86 -11.08 7.77
CA ALA A 165 10.73 -9.95 7.48
C ALA A 165 11.97 -9.95 8.41
N PRO A 166 13.17 -9.58 7.89
CA PRO A 166 13.51 -9.25 6.51
C PRO A 166 13.60 -10.49 5.60
N THR A 167 13.06 -10.39 4.38
CA THR A 167 13.16 -11.46 3.38
C THR A 167 14.52 -11.38 2.67
N LEU A 168 15.52 -12.11 3.17
CA LEU A 168 16.89 -12.06 2.66
C LEU A 168 17.14 -13.06 1.52
N HIS A 169 16.44 -14.18 1.51
CA HIS A 169 16.56 -15.24 0.53
C HIS A 169 15.23 -15.99 0.35
N ARG A 170 15.18 -16.89 -0.62
CA ARG A 170 13.97 -17.64 -0.99
C ARG A 170 13.32 -18.42 0.15
N LEU A 171 14.10 -18.90 1.13
CA LEU A 171 13.57 -19.59 2.30
C LEU A 171 12.88 -18.67 3.33
N GLY A 172 12.95 -17.34 3.15
CA GLY A 172 12.16 -16.39 3.93
C GLY A 172 10.68 -16.42 3.61
N ILE A 173 10.28 -17.09 2.51
CA ILE A 173 8.88 -17.29 2.10
C ILE A 173 8.68 -18.80 1.92
N GLN A 174 7.80 -19.38 2.70
CA GLN A 174 7.52 -20.81 2.68
C GLN A 174 6.02 -21.08 2.72
N ALA A 175 5.60 -22.18 2.10
CA ALA A 175 4.23 -22.65 2.14
C ALA A 175 4.04 -23.60 3.33
N PHE A 176 2.93 -23.44 4.06
CA PHE A 176 2.54 -24.27 5.18
C PHE A 176 1.09 -24.71 5.04
N GLU A 177 0.79 -25.87 5.56
CA GLU A 177 -0.58 -26.33 5.76
C GLU A 177 -1.16 -25.67 7.02
N PRO A 178 -2.21 -24.85 6.90
CA PRO A 178 -2.76 -24.14 8.05
C PRO A 178 -3.63 -25.06 8.91
N ILE A 179 -3.49 -24.90 10.21
CA ILE A 179 -4.38 -25.50 11.23
C ILE A 179 -5.02 -24.35 12.00
N LEU A 180 -6.31 -24.42 12.24
CA LEU A 180 -7.02 -23.42 13.02
C LEU A 180 -6.63 -23.49 14.50
N ILE A 181 -6.25 -22.33 15.03
CA ILE A 181 -5.94 -22.17 16.44
C ILE A 181 -6.71 -21.00 17.05
N GLU A 182 -6.94 -21.08 18.35
CA GLU A 182 -7.44 -19.94 19.12
C GLU A 182 -6.32 -18.92 19.37
N GLY A 183 -6.70 -17.65 19.52
CA GLY A 183 -5.76 -16.57 19.80
C GLY A 183 -5.55 -15.62 18.63
N LYS A 184 -4.47 -14.84 18.68
CA LYS A 184 -4.16 -13.78 17.69
C LYS A 184 -2.79 -13.96 17.03
N ALA A 185 -1.95 -14.87 17.53
CA ALA A 185 -0.60 -15.09 17.05
C ALA A 185 -0.54 -16.30 16.11
N ILE A 186 0.31 -16.21 15.09
CA ILE A 186 0.60 -17.34 14.19
C ILE A 186 1.57 -18.27 14.91
N GLN A 187 1.29 -19.57 14.89
CA GLN A 187 2.16 -20.57 15.50
C GLN A 187 2.97 -21.31 14.43
N LEU A 188 4.24 -21.55 14.73
CA LEU A 188 5.14 -22.34 13.91
C LEU A 188 5.84 -23.40 14.78
N HIS A 189 6.31 -24.47 14.16
CA HIS A 189 7.17 -25.45 14.82
C HIS A 189 8.41 -24.77 15.38
N PRO A 190 8.87 -25.10 16.62
CA PRO A 190 10.06 -24.55 17.24
C PRO A 190 11.34 -24.64 16.42
#